data_0d65e138acaca4d660a3cbcbb819a44e
#
_entry.id   0d65e138acaca4d660a3cbcbb819a44e
#
_cell.length_a   1.000
_cell.length_b   1.000
_cell.length_c   1.000
_cell.angle_alpha   90.00
_cell.angle_beta   90.00
_cell.angle_gamma   90.00
#
_symmetry.space_group_name_H-M   'P 1'
#
loop_
_entity.id
_entity.type
_entity.pdbx_description
1 polymer ?
#
loop_
_entity_poly.entity_id
_entity_poly.type
_entity_poly.pdbx_seq_one_letter_code
_entity_poly.pdbx_strand_id
1 'polypeptide(L)'
;MMEEETGYTILDVRTAQEYSEKHIPGAINIANESIGTEDIPELLDKDQLILVYCRSGNRSKQASEKLVKLGYTNIVEIGGINSWSGETVTGDK
;
A
#
# COMPACT_ATOMS: atom_id res chain seq x y z
N MET A 1 3.02 -11.33 -14.33
CA MET A 1 3.09 -10.64 -14.15
C MET A 1 3.00 -9.57 -14.51
N MET A 2 2.70 -9.14 -14.74
CA MET A 2 2.71 -8.08 -15.12
C MET A 2 2.99 -7.05 -14.38
N GLU A 3 2.63 -7.11 -13.44
CA GLU A 3 2.84 -6.12 -12.58
C GLU A 3 4.22 -5.75 -12.43
N GLU A 4 5.05 -6.66 -12.49
CA GLU A 4 6.41 -6.35 -12.29
C GLU A 4 6.94 -5.49 -13.38
N GLU A 5 6.44 -5.64 -14.55
CA GLU A 5 6.99 -4.81 -15.57
C GLU A 5 6.47 -3.40 -15.48
N THR A 6 5.51 -3.12 -14.64
CA THR A 6 5.05 -1.75 -14.47
C THR A 6 5.95 -0.95 -13.55
N GLY A 7 6.75 -1.61 -12.72
CA GLY A 7 7.67 -0.90 -11.85
C GLY A 7 7.03 -0.21 -10.66
N TYR A 8 5.86 -0.66 -10.23
CA TYR A 8 5.21 -0.07 -9.06
C TYR A 8 4.72 -1.13 -8.10
N THR A 9 4.46 -0.69 -6.87
CA THR A 9 3.91 -1.54 -5.81
C THR A 9 2.63 -0.90 -5.31
N ILE A 10 1.60 -1.72 -5.10
CA ILE A 10 0.36 -1.26 -4.49
C ILE A 10 0.39 -1.70 -3.03
N LEU A 11 0.26 -0.74 -2.13
CA LEU A 11 0.41 -0.98 -0.71
C LEU A 11 -0.90 -0.73 0.02
N ASP A 12 -1.43 -1.79 0.66
CA ASP A 12 -2.62 -1.72 1.48
C ASP A 12 -2.19 -1.53 2.92
N VAL A 13 -2.52 -0.39 3.53
CA VAL A 13 -2.08 -0.09 4.89
C VAL A 13 -3.19 -0.29 5.92
N ARG A 14 -4.21 -1.06 5.54
CA ARG A 14 -5.26 -1.46 6.48
C ARG A 14 -4.79 -2.64 7.32
N THR A 15 -5.65 -3.12 8.21
CA THR A 15 -5.31 -4.30 9.00
C THR A 15 -5.28 -5.54 8.10
N ALA A 16 -4.63 -6.59 8.60
CA ALA A 16 -4.57 -7.85 7.86
C ALA A 16 -5.96 -8.43 7.65
N GLN A 17 -6.85 -8.26 8.61
CA GLN A 17 -8.22 -8.75 8.48
C GLN A 17 -8.95 -8.02 7.36
N GLU A 18 -8.83 -6.70 7.30
CA GLU A 18 -9.46 -5.92 6.23
C GLU A 18 -8.93 -6.35 4.87
N TYR A 19 -7.62 -6.57 4.79
CA TYR A 19 -6.99 -7.00 3.55
C TYR A 19 -7.55 -8.34 3.08
N SER A 20 -7.71 -9.28 4.00
CA SER A 20 -8.21 -10.60 3.62
C SER A 20 -9.68 -10.56 3.18
N GLU A 21 -10.43 -9.59 3.67
CA GLU A 21 -11.83 -9.46 3.28
C GLU A 21 -11.97 -8.94 1.86
N LYS A 22 -11.13 -8.00 1.47
CA LYS A 22 -11.18 -7.42 0.14
C LYS A 22 -9.96 -6.53 -0.05
N HIS A 23 -9.27 -6.69 -1.16
CA HIS A 23 -8.14 -5.81 -1.47
C HIS A 23 -7.95 -5.70 -2.98
N ILE A 24 -7.18 -4.71 -3.40
CA ILE A 24 -6.86 -4.51 -4.81
C ILE A 24 -5.91 -5.62 -5.26
N PRO A 25 -6.18 -6.28 -6.40
CA PRO A 25 -5.32 -7.38 -6.87
C PRO A 25 -3.87 -6.92 -7.00
N GLY A 26 -2.97 -7.75 -6.51
CA GLY A 26 -1.55 -7.45 -6.58
C GLY A 26 -1.02 -6.60 -5.44
N ALA A 27 -1.90 -6.10 -4.57
CA ALA A 27 -1.46 -5.28 -3.43
C ALA A 27 -0.79 -6.14 -2.37
N ILE A 28 0.18 -5.55 -1.67
CA ILE A 28 0.72 -6.16 -0.47
C ILE A 28 0.16 -5.43 0.74
N ASN A 29 0.13 -6.12 1.87
CA ASN A 29 -0.46 -5.56 3.08
C ASN A 29 0.61 -5.29 4.14
N ILE A 30 0.73 -4.03 4.53
CA ILE A 30 1.57 -3.62 5.67
C ILE A 30 0.75 -2.60 6.43
N ALA A 31 0.22 -3.00 7.58
CA ALA A 31 -0.68 -2.13 8.34
C ALA A 31 0.02 -0.83 8.71
N ASN A 32 -0.75 0.25 8.70
CA ASN A 32 -0.22 1.58 9.00
C ASN A 32 0.55 1.60 10.32
N GLU A 33 0.03 0.95 11.34
CA GLU A 33 0.69 0.96 12.64
C GLU A 33 1.99 0.16 12.65
N SER A 34 2.23 -0.67 11.64
CA SER A 34 3.48 -1.40 11.49
C SER A 34 4.56 -0.59 10.79
N ILE A 35 4.20 0.52 10.17
CA ILE A 35 5.16 1.38 9.49
C ILE A 35 5.73 2.34 10.53
N GLY A 36 6.99 2.20 10.80
CA GLY A 36 7.64 2.99 11.85
C GLY A 36 8.88 3.66 11.33
N THR A 37 10.00 3.46 12.05
CA THR A 37 11.25 4.13 11.72
C THR A 37 12.25 3.20 11.05
N GLU A 38 11.90 1.94 10.83
CA GLU A 38 12.81 0.97 10.24
C GLU A 38 12.46 0.73 8.78
N ASP A 39 13.45 0.35 8.00
CA ASP A 39 13.22 -0.01 6.60
C ASP A 39 12.26 -1.19 6.51
N ILE A 40 11.51 -1.22 5.42
CA ILE A 40 10.52 -2.25 5.17
C ILE A 40 11.13 -3.25 4.20
N PRO A 41 11.33 -4.52 4.64
CA PRO A 41 12.00 -5.49 3.76
C PRO A 41 11.29 -5.71 2.42
N GLU A 42 9.96 -5.60 2.42
CA GLU A 42 9.20 -5.79 1.19
C GLU A 42 9.34 -4.62 0.23
N LEU A 43 9.87 -3.49 0.68
CA LEU A 43 9.97 -2.27 -0.10
C LEU A 43 11.41 -1.77 -0.07
N LEU A 44 12.33 -2.58 -0.64
CA LEU A 44 13.75 -2.27 -0.57
C LEU A 44 14.15 -1.11 -1.47
N ASP A 45 13.49 -0.99 -2.63
CA ASP A 45 13.81 0.08 -3.57
C ASP A 45 13.04 1.33 -3.18
N LYS A 46 13.74 2.31 -2.67
CA LYS A 46 13.09 3.52 -2.16
C LYS A 46 12.69 4.49 -3.26
N ASP A 47 13.12 4.23 -4.48
CA ASP A 47 12.73 5.07 -5.62
C ASP A 47 11.59 4.47 -6.41
N GLN A 48 11.13 3.27 -6.07
CA GLN A 48 10.02 2.67 -6.78
C GLN A 48 8.73 3.45 -6.54
N LEU A 49 7.82 3.37 -7.47
CA LEU A 49 6.51 3.99 -7.31
C LEU A 49 5.67 3.14 -6.38
N ILE A 50 5.17 3.74 -5.31
CA ILE A 50 4.33 3.04 -4.34
C ILE A 50 2.97 3.73 -4.29
N LEU A 51 1.92 2.97 -4.62
CA LEU A 51 0.55 3.45 -4.57
C LEU A 51 -0.05 2.98 -3.26
N VAL A 52 -0.37 3.91 -2.38
CA VAL A 52 -0.79 3.62 -1.01
C VAL A 52 -2.28 3.85 -0.86
N TYR A 53 -2.99 2.90 -0.28
CA TYR A 53 -4.41 3.08 -0.02
C TYR A 53 -4.81 2.47 1.31
N CYS A 54 -5.95 2.92 1.83
CA CYS A 54 -6.56 2.32 3.00
C CYS A 54 -8.07 2.19 2.74
N ARG A 55 -8.87 2.27 3.79
CA ARG A 55 -10.31 2.13 3.60
C ARG A 55 -10.95 3.43 3.12
N SER A 56 -10.61 4.54 3.73
CA SER A 56 -11.24 5.84 3.43
C SER A 56 -10.24 6.95 3.16
N GLY A 57 -8.95 6.69 3.27
CA GLY A 57 -7.92 7.68 2.97
C GLY A 57 -7.15 8.20 4.17
N ASN A 58 -7.66 8.03 5.40
CA ASN A 58 -6.98 8.60 6.58
C ASN A 58 -5.68 7.88 6.87
N ARG A 59 -5.73 6.55 6.94
CA ARG A 59 -4.53 5.77 7.27
C ARG A 59 -3.50 5.83 6.14
N SER A 60 -3.96 5.88 4.89
CA SER A 60 -3.04 5.96 3.77
C SER A 60 -2.28 7.27 3.77
N LYS A 61 -2.93 8.36 4.18
CA LYS A 61 -2.25 9.64 4.30
C LYS A 61 -1.16 9.57 5.37
N GLN A 62 -1.49 8.99 6.54
CA GLN A 62 -0.50 8.84 7.60
C GLN A 62 0.65 7.95 7.17
N ALA A 63 0.33 6.83 6.53
CA ALA A 63 1.34 5.90 6.07
C ALA A 63 2.26 6.54 5.03
N SER A 64 1.68 7.31 4.12
CA SER A 64 2.47 7.99 3.10
C SER A 64 3.49 8.94 3.74
N GLU A 65 3.08 9.67 4.77
CA GLU A 65 4.00 10.57 5.48
C GLU A 65 5.12 9.78 6.14
N LYS A 66 4.79 8.63 6.73
CA LYS A 66 5.81 7.79 7.36
C LYS A 66 6.81 7.28 6.34
N LEU A 67 6.32 6.87 5.18
CA LEU A 67 7.18 6.35 4.12
C LEU A 67 8.12 7.43 3.60
N VAL A 68 7.62 8.64 3.42
CA VAL A 68 8.48 9.74 2.99
C VAL A 68 9.60 9.96 4.00
N LYS A 69 9.29 9.88 5.29
CA LYS A 69 10.30 10.05 6.32
C LYS A 69 11.32 8.94 6.30
N LEU A 70 10.96 7.76 5.82
CA LEU A 70 11.90 6.64 5.69
C LEU A 70 12.78 6.77 4.45
N GLY A 71 12.52 7.75 3.60
CA GLY A 71 13.35 7.98 2.43
C GLY A 71 12.75 7.55 1.11
N TYR A 72 11.50 7.10 1.11
CA TYR A 72 10.83 6.73 -0.14
C TYR A 72 10.48 8.00 -0.92
N THR A 73 10.77 8.01 -2.22
CA THR A 73 10.71 9.23 -3.01
C THR A 73 9.52 9.29 -3.97
N ASN A 74 8.87 8.16 -4.25
CA ASN A 74 7.76 8.11 -5.21
C ASN A 74 6.52 7.53 -4.56
N ILE A 75 5.93 8.27 -3.63
CA ILE A 75 4.75 7.83 -2.91
C ILE A 75 3.54 8.55 -3.49
N VAL A 76 2.52 7.79 -3.89
CA VAL A 76 1.25 8.34 -4.35
C VAL A 76 0.14 7.75 -3.49
N GLU A 77 -0.56 8.62 -2.81
CA GLU A 77 -1.68 8.18 -1.97
C GLU A 77 -2.94 8.21 -2.83
N ILE A 78 -3.54 7.04 -3.05
CA ILE A 78 -4.67 6.93 -3.98
C ILE A 78 -6.02 6.87 -3.27
N GLY A 79 -6.04 7.14 -1.97
CA GLY A 79 -7.29 7.29 -1.23
C GLY A 79 -7.74 6.00 -0.60
N GLY A 80 -9.03 5.72 -0.68
CA GLY A 80 -9.61 4.57 -0.01
C GLY A 80 -10.18 3.56 -0.98
N ILE A 81 -10.18 2.31 -0.55
CA ILE A 81 -10.78 1.25 -1.36
C ILE A 81 -12.28 1.48 -1.53
N ASN A 82 -12.89 2.25 -0.62
CA ASN A 82 -14.30 2.58 -0.76
C ASN A 82 -14.60 3.38 -2.02
N SER A 83 -13.61 4.11 -2.53
CA SER A 83 -13.76 4.89 -3.75
C SER A 83 -13.20 4.16 -4.97
N TRP A 84 -12.68 2.96 -4.79
CA TRP A 84 -12.05 2.20 -5.86
C TRP A 84 -13.13 1.55 -6.71
N SER A 85 -13.13 1.80 -7.99
CA SER A 85 -14.13 1.26 -8.90
C SER A 85 -13.61 0.05 -9.68
N GLY A 86 -12.35 -0.33 -9.46
CA GLY A 86 -11.77 -1.45 -10.17
C GLY A 86 -12.04 -2.77 -9.46
N GLU A 87 -11.34 -3.79 -9.92
CA GLU A 87 -11.49 -5.14 -9.42
C GLU A 87 -10.91 -5.26 -8.01
N THR A 88 -11.49 -6.14 -7.19
CA THR A 88 -10.94 -6.51 -5.89
C THR A 88 -10.95 -8.02 -5.76
N VAL A 89 -10.12 -8.53 -4.85
CA VAL A 89 -10.06 -9.96 -4.56
C VAL A 89 -10.11 -10.16 -3.04
N THR A 90 -10.38 -11.38 -2.63
CA THR A 90 -10.43 -11.73 -1.21
C THR A 90 -9.30 -12.68 -0.88
N GLY A 91 -9.02 -12.84 0.41
CA GLY A 91 -8.01 -13.78 0.89
C GLY A 91 -6.63 -13.15 0.94
N ASP A 92 -5.62 -14.01 0.86
CA ASP A 92 -4.24 -13.56 0.99
C ASP A 92 -3.55 -13.35 -0.34
N LYS A 93 -4.31 -13.28 -1.40
CA LYS A 93 -3.71 -13.14 -2.73
C LYS A 93 -3.60 -11.70 -3.18
#